data_93e190b6b85cadea4f42396bb36a52ab
#
_entry.id   93e190b6b85cadea4f42396bb36a52ab
#
_cell.length_a   1.000
_cell.length_b   1.000
_cell.length_c   1.000
_cell.angle_alpha   90.00
_cell.angle_beta   90.00
_cell.angle_gamma   90.00
#
_symmetry.space_group_name_H-M   'P 1'
#
loop_
_entity.id
_entity.type
_entity.pdbx_description
1 polymer ?
#
loop_
_entity_poly.entity_id
_entity_poly.type
_entity_poly.pdbx_seq_one_letter_code
_entity_poly.pdbx_strand_id
1 'polypeptide(L)'
;MLTPRLQAKVARLRAEMNGDPFTRTEGITPEMRKTLRVMPAENGWFVASFTTHFEDELLTETTKIPVFPEQIEGRWQLARIAAPWEEDLEQLCSPLDAPKAVDESSPTKFVETFYQNYLTPFAAMDVNAPERAKQLREKYLTQPLLKVFNDKAQAGEEPVINRYDWILGGYDFDRSALASLSVTPMSDREVRVRFLKMGDIEFVYTIKVEKTPEGYRIADINTTSDEEVPAVDDEPTI
;
A
#
# COMPACT_ATOMS: atom_id res chain seq x y z
N MET A 1 -24.70 -5.95 -0.24
CA MET A 1 -24.15 -5.85 -1.61
C MET A 1 -22.77 -5.22 -1.51
N LEU A 2 -21.81 -5.64 -2.35
CA LEU A 2 -20.46 -5.07 -2.36
C LEU A 2 -20.38 -3.99 -3.43
N THR A 3 -19.64 -2.92 -3.17
CA THR A 3 -19.31 -1.94 -4.22
C THR A 3 -18.40 -2.59 -5.27
N PRO A 4 -18.38 -2.10 -6.54
CA PRO A 4 -17.47 -2.61 -7.57
C PRO A 4 -15.99 -2.56 -7.14
N ARG A 5 -15.61 -1.51 -6.43
CA ARG A 5 -14.28 -1.35 -5.83
C ARG A 5 -13.95 -2.47 -4.86
N LEU A 6 -14.86 -2.80 -3.94
CA LEU A 6 -14.63 -3.88 -2.99
C LEU A 6 -14.61 -5.24 -3.67
N GLN A 7 -15.44 -5.45 -4.70
CA GLN A 7 -15.40 -6.69 -5.49
C GLN A 7 -14.01 -6.92 -6.11
N ALA A 8 -13.42 -5.88 -6.69
CA ALA A 8 -12.06 -5.94 -7.24
C ALA A 8 -11.02 -6.27 -6.16
N LYS A 9 -11.09 -5.60 -4.98
CA LYS A 9 -10.21 -5.92 -3.85
C LYS A 9 -10.38 -7.35 -3.36
N VAL A 10 -11.61 -7.82 -3.18
CA VAL A 10 -11.90 -9.20 -2.74
C VAL A 10 -11.34 -10.23 -3.71
N ALA A 11 -11.48 -10.00 -5.02
CA ALA A 11 -10.90 -10.89 -6.03
C ALA A 11 -9.37 -10.96 -5.91
N ARG A 12 -8.72 -9.83 -5.66
CA ARG A 12 -7.28 -9.75 -5.42
C ARG A 12 -6.88 -10.49 -4.14
N LEU A 13 -7.50 -10.16 -3.02
CA LEU A 13 -7.19 -10.79 -1.75
C LEU A 13 -7.35 -12.32 -1.79
N ARG A 14 -8.37 -12.84 -2.49
CA ARG A 14 -8.54 -14.29 -2.69
C ARG A 14 -7.38 -14.94 -3.43
N ALA A 15 -6.72 -14.23 -4.33
CA ALA A 15 -5.55 -14.73 -5.04
C ALA A 15 -4.28 -14.73 -4.18
N GLU A 16 -4.24 -13.91 -3.13
CA GLU A 16 -3.07 -13.69 -2.25
C GLU A 16 -3.19 -14.45 -0.93
N MET A 17 -4.42 -14.64 -0.45
CA MET A 17 -4.70 -15.32 0.81
C MET A 17 -5.06 -16.77 0.57
N ASN A 18 -4.64 -17.63 1.49
CA ASN A 18 -5.20 -18.98 1.58
C ASN A 18 -6.52 -18.93 2.37
N GLY A 19 -7.61 -18.47 1.73
CA GLY A 19 -8.91 -18.35 2.37
C GLY A 19 -9.79 -17.21 1.83
N ASP A 20 -10.99 -17.11 2.38
CA ASP A 20 -11.92 -16.04 2.02
C ASP A 20 -11.61 -14.74 2.78
N PRO A 21 -11.50 -13.58 2.10
CA PRO A 21 -11.17 -12.31 2.73
C PRO A 21 -12.11 -11.85 3.84
N PHE A 22 -13.38 -12.31 3.82
CA PHE A 22 -14.38 -11.96 4.84
C PHE A 22 -14.36 -12.87 6.06
N THR A 23 -13.75 -14.04 5.95
CA THR A 23 -13.69 -14.98 7.06
C THR A 23 -12.26 -15.31 7.46
N ARG A 24 -11.28 -15.01 6.58
CA ARG A 24 -9.87 -15.37 6.71
C ARG A 24 -9.64 -16.86 6.89
N THR A 25 -10.62 -17.66 6.45
CA THR A 25 -10.64 -19.13 6.55
C THR A 25 -11.15 -19.72 5.23
N GLU A 26 -10.99 -21.03 5.04
CA GLU A 26 -11.49 -21.72 3.85
C GLU A 26 -13.02 -21.82 3.79
N GLY A 27 -13.72 -21.60 4.91
CA GLY A 27 -15.17 -21.70 4.97
C GLY A 27 -15.79 -21.10 6.23
N ILE A 28 -17.12 -20.98 6.22
CA ILE A 28 -17.88 -20.45 7.36
C ILE A 28 -18.43 -21.62 8.18
N THR A 29 -18.00 -21.74 9.42
CA THR A 29 -18.50 -22.74 10.36
C THR A 29 -19.80 -22.27 11.04
N PRO A 30 -20.62 -23.20 11.57
CA PRO A 30 -21.79 -22.86 12.39
C PRO A 30 -21.42 -22.03 13.63
N GLU A 31 -20.24 -22.23 14.18
CA GLU A 31 -19.69 -21.52 15.33
C GLU A 31 -19.37 -20.05 15.01
N MET A 32 -18.71 -19.81 13.91
CA MET A 32 -18.43 -18.45 13.42
C MET A 32 -19.73 -17.66 13.25
N ARG A 33 -20.79 -18.29 12.76
CA ARG A 33 -22.11 -17.64 12.63
C ARG A 33 -22.74 -17.31 13.98
N LYS A 34 -22.60 -18.18 14.98
CA LYS A 34 -23.15 -17.96 16.33
C LYS A 34 -22.41 -16.85 17.08
N THR A 35 -21.10 -16.78 16.89
CA THR A 35 -20.23 -15.84 17.58
C THR A 35 -20.03 -14.52 16.83
N LEU A 36 -20.54 -14.39 15.61
CA LEU A 36 -20.45 -13.16 14.81
C LEU A 36 -21.01 -11.97 15.58
N ARG A 37 -20.20 -10.94 15.72
CA ARG A 37 -20.55 -9.64 16.26
C ARG A 37 -20.09 -8.55 15.30
N VAL A 38 -20.82 -7.47 15.21
CA VAL A 38 -20.44 -6.28 14.45
C VAL A 38 -20.55 -5.10 15.40
N MET A 39 -19.45 -4.41 15.62
CA MET A 39 -19.37 -3.27 16.52
C MET A 39 -18.94 -2.02 15.75
N PRO A 40 -19.51 -0.84 16.06
CA PRO A 40 -19.01 0.39 15.48
C PRO A 40 -17.58 0.68 15.96
N ALA A 41 -16.79 1.24 15.06
CA ALA A 41 -15.47 1.78 15.30
C ALA A 41 -15.42 3.26 14.88
N GLU A 42 -14.27 3.89 14.95
CA GLU A 42 -14.13 5.31 14.61
C GLU A 42 -14.30 5.58 13.11
N ASN A 43 -14.57 6.82 12.77
CA ASN A 43 -14.66 7.32 11.39
C ASN A 43 -15.58 6.53 10.46
N GLY A 44 -16.67 5.94 11.01
CA GLY A 44 -17.67 5.20 10.22
C GLY A 44 -17.27 3.76 9.88
N TRP A 45 -16.15 3.28 10.40
CA TRP A 45 -15.79 1.87 10.33
C TRP A 45 -16.58 1.03 11.31
N PHE A 46 -16.64 -0.26 11.04
CA PHE A 46 -17.17 -1.30 11.90
C PHE A 46 -16.16 -2.43 12.00
N VAL A 47 -16.18 -3.14 13.12
CA VAL A 47 -15.40 -4.37 13.29
C VAL A 47 -16.36 -5.54 13.33
N ALA A 48 -16.27 -6.42 12.34
CA ALA A 48 -16.86 -7.72 12.38
C ALA A 48 -15.90 -8.68 13.11
N SER A 49 -16.38 -9.39 14.12
CA SER A 49 -15.58 -10.37 14.85
C SER A 49 -16.35 -11.67 15.02
N PHE A 50 -15.63 -12.77 15.01
CA PHE A 50 -16.16 -14.11 15.28
C PHE A 50 -15.06 -15.01 15.84
N THR A 51 -15.47 -16.10 16.45
CA THR A 51 -14.57 -17.06 17.09
C THR A 51 -14.46 -18.32 16.23
N THR A 52 -13.23 -18.78 16.04
CA THR A 52 -12.91 -20.06 15.38
C THR A 52 -12.31 -21.00 16.42
N HIS A 53 -12.78 -22.24 16.44
CA HIS A 53 -12.19 -23.33 17.21
C HIS A 53 -11.40 -24.22 16.26
N PHE A 54 -10.18 -24.52 16.60
CA PHE A 54 -9.35 -25.50 15.90
C PHE A 54 -9.49 -26.83 16.63
N GLU A 55 -9.99 -27.86 15.92
CA GLU A 55 -10.33 -29.16 16.53
C GLU A 55 -9.12 -29.90 17.12
N ASP A 56 -7.94 -29.68 16.55
CA ASP A 56 -6.69 -30.34 16.99
C ASP A 56 -5.95 -29.56 18.08
N GLU A 57 -6.33 -28.32 18.34
CA GLU A 57 -5.72 -27.48 19.36
C GLU A 57 -6.84 -26.95 20.23
N LEU A 58 -6.73 -27.06 21.55
CA LEU A 58 -7.67 -26.45 22.51
C LEU A 58 -7.66 -24.90 22.41
N LEU A 59 -7.31 -24.38 21.24
CA LEU A 59 -7.16 -22.97 20.96
C LEU A 59 -8.45 -22.41 20.34
N THR A 60 -8.87 -21.32 20.92
CA THR A 60 -9.96 -20.49 20.41
C THR A 60 -9.38 -19.18 19.95
N GLU A 61 -9.50 -18.87 18.67
CA GLU A 61 -9.04 -17.60 18.12
C GLU A 61 -10.23 -16.68 17.81
N THR A 62 -10.09 -15.39 18.13
CA THR A 62 -11.06 -14.37 17.72
C THR A 62 -10.52 -13.59 16.54
N THR A 63 -11.10 -13.82 15.39
CA THR A 63 -10.80 -13.04 14.18
C THR A 63 -11.55 -11.72 14.20
N LYS A 64 -10.86 -10.62 13.90
CA LYS A 64 -11.43 -9.27 13.78
C LYS A 64 -11.20 -8.74 12.38
N ILE A 65 -12.23 -8.24 11.75
CA ILE A 65 -12.20 -7.76 10.37
C ILE A 65 -12.82 -6.36 10.33
N PRO A 66 -12.02 -5.32 10.15
CA PRO A 66 -12.55 -3.98 9.92
C PRO A 66 -13.22 -3.90 8.56
N VAL A 67 -14.42 -3.33 8.55
CA VAL A 67 -15.25 -3.14 7.35
C VAL A 67 -15.82 -1.72 7.34
N PHE A 68 -16.02 -1.17 6.15
CA PHE A 68 -16.57 0.16 5.98
C PHE A 68 -17.77 0.13 5.03
N PRO A 69 -18.98 0.45 5.49
CA PRO A 69 -20.15 0.61 4.63
C PRO A 69 -20.21 2.02 4.05
N GLU A 70 -20.75 2.14 2.86
CA GLU A 70 -21.10 3.42 2.22
C GLU A 70 -22.55 3.39 1.75
N GLN A 71 -23.19 4.55 1.76
CA GLN A 71 -24.52 4.70 1.17
C GLN A 71 -24.39 5.20 -0.28
N ILE A 72 -24.76 4.33 -1.23
CA ILE A 72 -24.71 4.64 -2.66
C ILE A 72 -26.13 4.55 -3.20
N GLU A 73 -26.60 5.64 -3.79
CA GLU A 73 -27.97 5.75 -4.33
C GLU A 73 -29.05 5.32 -3.31
N GLY A 74 -28.87 5.74 -2.06
CA GLY A 74 -29.79 5.44 -0.96
C GLY A 74 -29.72 4.01 -0.42
N ARG A 75 -28.81 3.16 -0.91
CA ARG A 75 -28.62 1.79 -0.45
C ARG A 75 -27.27 1.60 0.25
N TRP A 76 -27.28 0.93 1.39
CA TRP A 76 -26.06 0.57 2.09
C TRP A 76 -25.33 -0.55 1.34
N GLN A 77 -24.06 -0.34 1.07
CA GLN A 77 -23.17 -1.30 0.45
C GLN A 77 -21.88 -1.38 1.26
N LEU A 78 -21.27 -2.55 1.32
CA LEU A 78 -19.94 -2.69 1.90
C LEU A 78 -18.93 -2.17 0.86
N ALA A 79 -18.14 -1.16 1.27
CA ALA A 79 -17.24 -0.44 0.38
C ALA A 79 -15.77 -0.78 0.61
N ARG A 80 -15.38 -1.14 1.85
CA ARG A 80 -14.00 -1.48 2.19
C ARG A 80 -13.95 -2.65 3.18
N ILE A 81 -12.88 -3.41 3.10
CA ILE A 81 -12.47 -4.44 4.05
C ILE A 81 -10.97 -4.28 4.30
N ALA A 82 -10.52 -4.41 5.54
CA ALA A 82 -9.11 -4.47 5.85
C ALA A 82 -8.49 -5.79 5.40
N ALA A 83 -7.27 -5.76 4.90
CA ALA A 83 -6.47 -6.95 4.67
C ALA A 83 -5.99 -7.54 6.02
N PRO A 84 -5.59 -8.83 6.08
CA PRO A 84 -5.12 -9.46 7.33
C PRO A 84 -3.93 -8.76 7.98
N TRP A 85 -3.08 -8.13 7.17
CA TRP A 85 -1.90 -7.39 7.60
C TRP A 85 -2.18 -5.92 7.98
N GLU A 86 -3.41 -5.44 7.80
CA GLU A 86 -3.85 -4.11 8.23
C GLU A 86 -4.52 -4.21 9.61
N GLU A 87 -3.75 -4.55 10.64
CA GLU A 87 -4.30 -4.88 11.97
C GLU A 87 -4.52 -3.66 12.87
N ASP A 88 -3.80 -2.58 12.62
CA ASP A 88 -3.97 -1.34 13.39
C ASP A 88 -5.28 -0.63 13.02
N LEU A 89 -6.31 -0.92 13.80
CA LEU A 89 -7.66 -0.39 13.58
C LEU A 89 -7.70 1.14 13.70
N GLU A 90 -6.94 1.73 14.60
CA GLU A 90 -6.88 3.18 14.77
C GLU A 90 -6.31 3.84 13.50
N GLN A 91 -5.22 3.29 12.99
CA GLN A 91 -4.63 3.74 11.74
C GLN A 91 -5.56 3.54 10.54
N LEU A 92 -6.25 2.39 10.46
CA LEU A 92 -7.21 2.10 9.39
C LEU A 92 -8.41 3.04 9.39
N CYS A 93 -8.90 3.40 10.57
CA CYS A 93 -10.07 4.27 10.72
C CYS A 93 -9.74 5.75 10.52
N SER A 94 -8.48 6.15 10.64
CA SER A 94 -8.06 7.53 10.40
C SER A 94 -8.25 7.92 8.93
N PRO A 95 -8.78 9.10 8.62
CA PRO A 95 -8.85 9.59 7.26
C PRO A 95 -7.46 9.69 6.65
N LEU A 96 -7.32 9.31 5.38
CA LEU A 96 -6.12 9.66 4.62
C LEU A 96 -6.24 11.08 4.08
N ASP A 97 -5.15 11.82 4.13
CA ASP A 97 -5.08 13.14 3.54
C ASP A 97 -5.46 13.08 2.04
N ALA A 98 -6.24 14.07 1.60
CA ALA A 98 -6.49 14.22 0.18
C ALA A 98 -5.16 14.48 -0.57
N PRO A 99 -5.03 14.07 -1.84
CA PRO A 99 -3.87 14.38 -2.65
C PRO A 99 -3.59 15.89 -2.63
N LYS A 100 -2.35 16.26 -2.33
CA LYS A 100 -1.89 17.65 -2.26
C LYS A 100 -1.27 18.06 -3.60
N ALA A 101 -1.21 19.35 -3.87
CA ALA A 101 -0.38 19.84 -4.95
C ALA A 101 1.07 19.43 -4.68
N VAL A 102 1.77 18.96 -5.72
CA VAL A 102 3.19 18.61 -5.59
C VAL A 102 3.99 19.88 -5.30
N ASP A 103 4.76 19.86 -4.22
CA ASP A 103 5.56 21.01 -3.77
C ASP A 103 6.91 21.04 -4.52
N GLU A 104 7.06 21.99 -5.39
CA GLU A 104 8.26 22.18 -6.21
C GLU A 104 9.26 23.19 -5.61
N SER A 105 9.19 23.48 -4.32
CA SER A 105 10.10 24.41 -3.64
C SER A 105 11.53 23.89 -3.53
N SER A 106 11.70 22.56 -3.49
CA SER A 106 13.01 21.90 -3.49
C SER A 106 12.90 20.47 -4.03
N PRO A 107 14.02 19.83 -4.47
CA PRO A 107 14.02 18.42 -4.89
C PRO A 107 13.43 17.49 -3.83
N THR A 108 13.79 17.70 -2.56
CA THR A 108 13.29 16.89 -1.42
C THR A 108 11.79 17.03 -1.25
N LYS A 109 11.26 18.26 -1.26
CA LYS A 109 9.81 18.50 -1.12
C LYS A 109 9.03 17.99 -2.34
N PHE A 110 9.59 18.13 -3.52
CA PHE A 110 9.04 17.58 -4.75
C PHE A 110 8.87 16.06 -4.65
N VAL A 111 9.93 15.33 -4.28
CA VAL A 111 9.88 13.86 -4.17
C VAL A 111 9.00 13.43 -3.00
N GLU A 112 9.06 14.11 -1.86
CA GLU A 112 8.20 13.83 -0.70
C GLU A 112 6.71 13.89 -1.08
N THR A 113 6.28 15.00 -1.67
CA THR A 113 4.86 15.19 -2.05
C THR A 113 4.46 14.31 -3.23
N PHE A 114 5.38 14.00 -4.15
CA PHE A 114 5.15 13.03 -5.20
C PHE A 114 4.85 11.65 -4.61
N TYR A 115 5.71 11.14 -3.72
CA TYR A 115 5.52 9.82 -3.10
C TYR A 115 4.30 9.77 -2.19
N GLN A 116 3.99 10.83 -1.45
CA GLN A 116 2.75 10.94 -0.69
C GLN A 116 1.52 10.76 -1.59
N ASN A 117 1.46 11.51 -2.69
CA ASN A 117 0.35 11.42 -3.64
C ASN A 117 0.32 10.07 -4.38
N TYR A 118 1.47 9.46 -4.60
CA TYR A 118 1.60 8.17 -5.28
C TYR A 118 1.14 7.02 -4.38
N LEU A 119 1.56 7.00 -3.11
CA LEU A 119 1.20 5.97 -2.13
C LEU A 119 -0.24 6.09 -1.63
N THR A 120 -0.77 7.31 -1.49
CA THR A 120 -2.10 7.54 -0.89
C THR A 120 -3.23 6.72 -1.55
N PRO A 121 -3.37 6.64 -2.89
CA PRO A 121 -4.41 5.83 -3.51
C PRO A 121 -4.27 4.34 -3.22
N PHE A 122 -3.04 3.82 -3.15
CA PHE A 122 -2.79 2.42 -2.82
C PHE A 122 -3.12 2.15 -1.35
N ALA A 123 -2.63 2.97 -0.43
CA ALA A 123 -2.93 2.87 1.00
C ALA A 123 -4.43 3.06 1.30
N ALA A 124 -5.15 3.86 0.50
CA ALA A 124 -6.59 3.98 0.54
C ALA A 124 -7.33 2.83 -0.14
N MET A 125 -6.60 1.91 -0.79
CA MET A 125 -7.16 0.81 -1.58
C MET A 125 -8.11 1.32 -2.68
N ASP A 126 -7.75 2.45 -3.30
CA ASP A 126 -8.55 3.04 -4.37
C ASP A 126 -8.46 2.16 -5.62
N VAL A 127 -9.61 1.74 -6.15
CA VAL A 127 -9.68 0.96 -7.39
C VAL A 127 -9.02 1.68 -8.58
N ASN A 128 -8.97 3.01 -8.52
CA ASN A 128 -8.33 3.85 -9.53
C ASN A 128 -6.84 4.15 -9.21
N ALA A 129 -6.25 3.53 -8.17
CA ALA A 129 -4.85 3.75 -7.83
C ALA A 129 -3.89 3.58 -9.00
N PRO A 130 -4.00 2.51 -9.84
CA PRO A 130 -3.14 2.35 -11.01
C PRO A 130 -3.26 3.49 -12.03
N GLU A 131 -4.48 3.96 -12.29
CA GLU A 131 -4.71 5.07 -13.22
C GLU A 131 -4.17 6.41 -12.67
N ARG A 132 -4.37 6.68 -11.38
CA ARG A 132 -3.80 7.86 -10.73
C ARG A 132 -2.28 7.83 -10.71
N ALA A 133 -1.69 6.67 -10.43
CA ALA A 133 -0.26 6.45 -10.49
C ALA A 133 0.29 6.71 -11.91
N LYS A 134 -0.40 6.23 -12.95
CA LYS A 134 -0.06 6.50 -14.34
C LYS A 134 -0.06 8.00 -14.64
N GLN A 135 -1.09 8.73 -14.24
CA GLN A 135 -1.18 10.18 -14.44
C GLN A 135 -0.02 10.93 -13.75
N LEU A 136 0.37 10.51 -12.54
CA LEU A 136 1.52 11.08 -11.84
C LEU A 136 2.83 10.78 -12.58
N ARG A 137 3.02 9.55 -13.09
CA ARG A 137 4.18 9.18 -13.91
C ARG A 137 4.28 10.06 -15.17
N GLU A 138 3.20 10.13 -15.93
CA GLU A 138 3.15 10.93 -17.15
C GLU A 138 3.48 12.40 -16.91
N LYS A 139 3.06 12.93 -15.76
CA LYS A 139 3.29 14.34 -15.42
C LYS A 139 4.67 14.63 -14.85
N TYR A 140 5.23 13.74 -14.05
CA TYR A 140 6.39 14.06 -13.22
C TYR A 140 7.65 13.22 -13.51
N LEU A 141 7.60 12.23 -14.40
CA LEU A 141 8.79 11.54 -14.88
C LEU A 141 9.36 12.24 -16.13
N THR A 142 10.67 12.12 -16.31
CA THR A 142 11.28 12.49 -17.59
C THR A 142 10.84 11.54 -18.69
N GLN A 143 10.81 11.99 -19.94
CA GLN A 143 10.41 11.15 -21.08
C GLN A 143 11.26 9.89 -21.24
N PRO A 144 12.61 9.92 -21.06
CA PRO A 144 13.40 8.70 -21.10
C PRO A 144 12.97 7.68 -20.04
N LEU A 145 12.75 8.11 -18.79
CA LEU A 145 12.32 7.22 -17.70
C LEU A 145 10.92 6.68 -17.98
N LEU A 146 9.98 7.52 -18.39
CA LEU A 146 8.62 7.11 -18.72
C LEU A 146 8.62 6.06 -19.85
N LYS A 147 9.50 6.21 -20.84
CA LYS A 147 9.65 5.22 -21.92
C LYS A 147 10.08 3.86 -21.36
N VAL A 148 11.04 3.82 -20.44
CA VAL A 148 11.49 2.56 -19.79
C VAL A 148 10.33 1.85 -19.11
N PHE A 149 9.47 2.59 -18.39
CA PHE A 149 8.28 2.02 -17.76
C PHE A 149 7.30 1.45 -18.80
N ASN A 150 7.04 2.18 -19.87
CA ASN A 150 6.10 1.76 -20.90
C ASN A 150 6.64 0.56 -21.69
N ASP A 151 7.94 0.52 -21.99
CA ASP A 151 8.57 -0.60 -22.69
C ASP A 151 8.50 -1.89 -21.85
N LYS A 152 8.75 -1.82 -20.55
CA LYS A 152 8.61 -2.96 -19.62
C LYS A 152 7.17 -3.46 -19.55
N ALA A 153 6.19 -2.56 -19.47
CA ALA A 153 4.78 -2.92 -19.48
C ALA A 153 4.36 -3.64 -20.78
N GLN A 154 4.93 -3.24 -21.93
CA GLN A 154 4.64 -3.87 -23.23
C GLN A 154 5.36 -5.22 -23.42
N ALA A 155 6.54 -5.39 -22.83
CA ALA A 155 7.31 -6.63 -22.93
C ALA A 155 6.69 -7.80 -22.17
N GLY A 156 5.61 -7.58 -21.41
CA GLY A 156 4.98 -8.62 -20.59
C GLY A 156 5.87 -9.05 -19.41
N GLU A 157 6.91 -8.27 -19.12
CA GLU A 157 7.75 -8.44 -17.92
C GLU A 157 6.99 -8.05 -16.64
N GLU A 158 5.79 -7.48 -16.80
CA GLU A 158 4.85 -7.43 -15.70
C GLU A 158 4.39 -8.85 -15.36
N PRO A 159 4.54 -9.30 -14.11
CA PRO A 159 3.94 -10.55 -13.69
C PRO A 159 2.45 -10.52 -14.06
N VAL A 160 1.93 -11.66 -14.50
CA VAL A 160 0.61 -11.96 -15.07
C VAL A 160 -0.61 -11.30 -14.39
N ILE A 161 -0.38 -10.54 -13.40
CA ILE A 161 -1.36 -9.80 -12.62
C ILE A 161 -0.82 -8.38 -12.46
N ASN A 162 -1.02 -7.47 -13.33
CA ASN A 162 -0.93 -5.99 -13.30
C ASN A 162 -0.67 -5.30 -11.93
N ARG A 163 0.26 -5.77 -11.11
CA ARG A 163 0.36 -5.39 -9.69
C ARG A 163 1.72 -4.85 -9.28
N TYR A 164 2.78 -5.15 -10.02
CA TYR A 164 4.10 -4.68 -9.67
C TYR A 164 4.27 -3.23 -10.13
N ASP A 165 4.39 -2.33 -9.18
CA ASP A 165 4.70 -0.94 -9.45
C ASP A 165 6.20 -0.69 -9.29
N TRP A 166 6.86 -0.30 -10.39
CA TRP A 166 8.30 -0.10 -10.43
C TRP A 166 8.78 1.11 -9.61
N ILE A 167 7.91 2.08 -9.35
CA ILE A 167 8.24 3.25 -8.50
C ILE A 167 8.25 2.84 -7.03
N LEU A 168 7.35 1.92 -6.67
CA LEU A 168 7.23 1.42 -5.33
C LEU A 168 7.99 0.11 -5.10
N GLY A 169 8.51 -0.52 -6.18
CA GLY A 169 9.24 -1.78 -6.11
C GLY A 169 8.40 -2.97 -5.68
N GLY A 170 7.08 -2.89 -5.85
CA GLY A 170 6.21 -3.95 -5.38
C GLY A 170 4.72 -3.69 -5.64
N TYR A 171 3.90 -4.38 -4.89
CA TYR A 171 2.44 -4.29 -4.90
C TYR A 171 1.92 -4.37 -3.46
N ASP A 172 0.64 -4.00 -3.26
CA ASP A 172 -0.05 -4.07 -1.97
C ASP A 172 0.58 -3.21 -0.87
N PHE A 173 0.61 -1.90 -1.14
CA PHE A 173 1.03 -0.92 -0.15
C PHE A 173 -0.14 -0.53 0.75
N ASP A 174 0.12 -0.53 2.04
CA ASP A 174 -0.79 -0.15 3.10
C ASP A 174 -0.43 1.23 3.69
N ARG A 175 -1.09 1.58 4.78
CA ARG A 175 -0.86 2.85 5.47
C ARG A 175 0.50 2.96 6.15
N SER A 176 1.15 1.82 6.44
CA SER A 176 2.49 1.83 7.02
C SER A 176 3.50 2.49 6.09
N ALA A 177 3.33 2.33 4.77
CA ALA A 177 4.16 2.99 3.78
C ALA A 177 4.06 4.53 3.84
N LEU A 178 2.85 5.07 4.04
CA LEU A 178 2.66 6.51 4.22
C LEU A 178 3.19 7.01 5.56
N ALA A 179 2.93 6.28 6.64
CA ALA A 179 3.32 6.65 7.99
C ALA A 179 4.84 6.65 8.19
N SER A 180 5.54 5.74 7.50
CA SER A 180 7.00 5.59 7.57
C SER A 180 7.75 6.33 6.47
N LEU A 181 7.05 6.95 5.50
CA LEU A 181 7.69 7.66 4.40
C LEU A 181 8.65 8.74 4.90
N SER A 182 9.89 8.62 4.48
CA SER A 182 10.97 9.55 4.79
C SER A 182 11.72 9.89 3.51
N VAL A 183 11.97 11.17 3.26
CA VAL A 183 12.74 11.66 2.13
C VAL A 183 13.86 12.54 2.63
N THR A 184 15.09 12.15 2.34
CA THR A 184 16.30 12.86 2.80
C THR A 184 17.16 13.28 1.61
N PRO A 185 17.71 14.52 1.60
CA PRO A 185 18.61 14.97 0.54
C PRO A 185 19.93 14.20 0.59
N MET A 186 20.44 13.82 -0.58
CA MET A 186 21.78 13.24 -0.75
C MET A 186 22.71 14.24 -1.49
N SER A 187 22.16 14.95 -2.45
CA SER A 187 22.82 16.02 -3.20
C SER A 187 21.79 17.01 -3.73
N ASP A 188 22.22 18.00 -4.51
CA ASP A 188 21.33 18.98 -5.16
C ASP A 188 20.34 18.32 -6.16
N ARG A 189 20.60 17.08 -6.57
CA ARG A 189 19.81 16.37 -7.59
C ARG A 189 19.42 14.98 -7.20
N GLU A 190 19.78 14.52 -6.01
CA GLU A 190 19.49 13.16 -5.54
C GLU A 190 18.92 13.21 -4.14
N VAL A 191 17.89 12.41 -3.94
CA VAL A 191 17.25 12.23 -2.65
C VAL A 191 17.07 10.75 -2.36
N ARG A 192 17.13 10.38 -1.09
CA ARG A 192 16.82 9.02 -0.62
C ARG A 192 15.40 8.99 -0.13
N VAL A 193 14.65 8.03 -0.65
CA VAL A 193 13.28 7.72 -0.21
C VAL A 193 13.33 6.41 0.58
N ARG A 194 12.69 6.38 1.74
CA ARG A 194 12.52 5.17 2.55
C ARG A 194 11.07 5.06 3.00
N PHE A 195 10.54 3.85 3.02
CA PHE A 195 9.25 3.54 3.64
C PHE A 195 9.18 2.05 3.97
N LEU A 196 8.26 1.70 4.87
CA LEU A 196 7.98 0.32 5.27
C LEU A 196 6.71 -0.17 4.57
N LYS A 197 6.75 -1.36 4.03
CA LYS A 197 5.57 -2.09 3.58
C LYS A 197 5.19 -3.09 4.67
N MET A 198 3.90 -3.18 5.00
CA MET A 198 3.37 -4.07 6.05
C MET A 198 4.01 -3.83 7.43
N GLY A 199 4.61 -2.66 7.64
CA GLY A 199 5.24 -2.27 8.90
C GLY A 199 6.66 -2.78 9.14
N ASP A 200 7.16 -3.73 8.36
CA ASP A 200 8.45 -4.40 8.60
C ASP A 200 9.36 -4.52 7.37
N ILE A 201 8.83 -4.51 6.17
CA ILE A 201 9.64 -4.63 4.95
C ILE A 201 10.11 -3.25 4.50
N GLU A 202 11.38 -2.96 4.65
CA GLU A 202 11.97 -1.68 4.27
C GLU A 202 12.24 -1.60 2.76
N PHE A 203 11.82 -0.49 2.17
CA PHE A 203 12.17 -0.11 0.81
C PHE A 203 13.00 1.16 0.83
N VAL A 204 14.13 1.12 0.13
CA VAL A 204 15.07 2.24 0.02
C VAL A 204 15.37 2.51 -1.44
N TYR A 205 15.18 3.76 -1.86
CA TYR A 205 15.44 4.21 -3.22
C TYR A 205 16.33 5.45 -3.23
N THR A 206 17.19 5.52 -4.22
CA THR A 206 17.86 6.76 -4.62
C THR A 206 17.14 7.32 -5.84
N ILE A 207 16.56 8.50 -5.70
CA ILE A 207 15.80 9.19 -6.73
C ILE A 207 16.63 10.34 -7.29
N LYS A 208 16.87 10.31 -8.59
CA LYS A 208 17.51 11.43 -9.30
C LYS A 208 16.44 12.39 -9.84
N VAL A 209 16.64 13.67 -9.58
CA VAL A 209 15.72 14.75 -9.95
C VAL A 209 16.39 15.71 -10.92
N GLU A 210 15.67 16.11 -11.94
CA GLU A 210 16.06 17.14 -12.88
C GLU A 210 15.12 18.34 -12.81
N LYS A 211 15.68 19.56 -12.93
CA LYS A 211 14.88 20.77 -13.03
C LYS A 211 14.69 21.14 -14.50
N THR A 212 13.45 21.21 -14.92
CA THR A 212 13.05 21.63 -16.27
C THR A 212 12.36 23.00 -16.23
N PRO A 213 12.09 23.64 -17.38
CA PRO A 213 11.29 24.87 -17.41
C PRO A 213 9.89 24.72 -16.82
N GLU A 214 9.30 23.50 -16.87
CA GLU A 214 7.98 23.21 -16.34
C GLU A 214 8.00 22.72 -14.88
N GLY A 215 9.17 22.72 -14.20
CA GLY A 215 9.33 22.26 -12.82
C GLY A 215 10.24 21.06 -12.67
N TYR A 216 10.20 20.40 -11.52
CA TYR A 216 11.00 19.19 -11.28
C TYR A 216 10.44 17.96 -11.97
N ARG A 217 11.34 17.05 -12.36
CA ARG A 217 11.02 15.72 -12.92
C ARG A 217 11.91 14.66 -12.30
N ILE A 218 11.35 13.48 -12.07
CA ILE A 218 12.13 12.30 -11.68
C ILE A 218 12.80 11.75 -12.94
N ALA A 219 14.14 11.68 -12.90
CA ALA A 219 14.95 11.25 -14.03
C ALA A 219 15.46 9.82 -13.90
N ASP A 220 15.58 9.30 -12.68
CA ASP A 220 16.03 7.95 -12.41
C ASP A 220 15.55 7.47 -11.04
N ILE A 221 15.34 6.15 -10.90
CA ILE A 221 14.93 5.48 -9.68
C ILE A 221 15.78 4.23 -9.52
N ASN A 222 16.67 4.22 -8.55
CA ASN A 222 17.53 3.09 -8.25
C ASN A 222 17.16 2.48 -6.91
N THR A 223 16.87 1.17 -6.91
CA THR A 223 16.77 0.41 -5.66
C THR A 223 18.16 0.29 -5.06
N THR A 224 18.33 0.72 -3.83
CA THR A 224 19.52 0.38 -3.06
C THR A 224 19.23 -0.98 -2.42
N SER A 225 19.64 -2.06 -3.07
CA SER A 225 19.69 -3.36 -2.39
C SER A 225 20.68 -3.25 -1.24
N ASP A 226 20.28 -3.66 -0.04
CA ASP A 226 21.13 -3.68 1.16
C ASP A 226 22.28 -4.72 1.08
N GLU A 227 22.89 -4.92 -0.07
CA GLU A 227 24.01 -5.86 -0.24
C GLU A 227 25.38 -5.26 0.06
N GLU A 228 25.48 -4.05 0.64
CA GLU A 228 26.76 -3.56 1.17
C GLU A 228 26.58 -2.86 2.53
N VAL A 229 26.10 -3.57 3.53
CA VAL A 229 26.52 -3.28 4.90
C VAL A 229 27.80 -4.08 5.13
N PRO A 230 29.00 -3.43 5.21
CA PRO A 230 30.20 -4.13 5.60
C PRO A 230 29.95 -4.72 6.99
N ALA A 231 30.16 -6.04 7.10
CA ALA A 231 30.14 -6.70 8.38
C ALA A 231 31.07 -5.92 9.32
N VAL A 232 30.52 -5.37 10.39
CA VAL A 232 31.33 -4.84 11.48
C VAL A 232 31.90 -6.08 12.16
N ASP A 233 33.17 -6.36 11.89
CA ASP A 233 33.94 -7.36 12.61
C ASP A 233 34.07 -6.88 14.07
N ASP A 234 33.10 -7.20 14.90
CA ASP A 234 33.21 -7.19 16.35
C ASP A 234 33.93 -8.48 16.78
N GLU A 235 35.24 -8.55 16.56
CA GLU A 235 36.07 -9.46 17.32
C GLU A 235 36.37 -8.82 18.69
N PRO A 236 35.95 -9.42 19.79
CA PRO A 236 36.43 -9.03 21.10
C PRO A 236 37.85 -9.44 21.26
N THR A 237 38.75 -8.47 21.27
CA THR A 237 40.15 -8.70 21.69
C THR A 237 40.16 -9.05 23.17
N ILE A 238 40.65 -10.23 23.51
CA ILE A 238 40.94 -10.73 24.87
C ILE A 238 42.13 -9.97 25.45
#